data_fdc1f2cf1fe18964b35d87c6429644b7
#
_entry.id   fdc1f2cf1fe18964b35d87c6429644b7
#
_cell.length_a   1.000
_cell.length_b   1.000
_cell.length_c   1.000
_cell.angle_alpha   90.00
_cell.angle_beta   90.00
_cell.angle_gamma   90.00
#
_symmetry.space_group_name_H-M   'P 1'
#
loop_
_entity.id
_entity.type
_entity.pdbx_description
1 polymer ?
#
loop_
_entity_poly.entity_id
_entity_poly.type
_entity_poly.pdbx_seq_one_letter_code
_entity_poly.pdbx_strand_id
1 'polypeptide(L)'
;MDTAILARVEDFCIREGLLQPGAPQHLAAAVSGGADSMALLLLLRQLQPRFGYTLSACHVNHGLRGQSADRDEAFVRAECARLGVPLRVFHAAELAPPPAHAGEDWARRLRYTAFAQLQGQGIDAIATAHTANDQAETLLLRLARGTGLHGAGGIRPRRGCYLRPLLCLSRAETEAVCRAAGQPWVTDETNDTDAYARNRLRHSALPALESTNAAAVQNLARFCEKAARADAYLAAGAAKLLAAARLPGAEPAWQLALLQAADPLLLETALHSLVAPVRDAEEKYVQLLCAVVRQGSGAVQLTGQVRFCAGNGCLRQETLPQALPQQPENLPPQLPFLPEKQPEFRLRGGWKGTAELLRADFEEKIQVVHKKDLKNRADYARITTLYTSLVLRARQPGDRFRPAGRGLSKPLRKWMNEAGVPNELRDTLPLLASGSEILWVCGEGFADGLAPDTESRWILHLDAEIETQEEKTNEYAR
;
A
#
# COMPACT_ATOMS: atom_id res chain seq x y z
N MET A 1 6.30 35.44 -25.51
CA MET A 1 5.70 34.12 -25.15
C MET A 1 4.83 33.65 -26.30
N ASP A 2 4.85 32.35 -26.64
CA ASP A 2 4.01 31.78 -27.69
C ASP A 2 2.53 31.83 -27.25
N THR A 3 1.75 32.64 -27.99
CA THR A 3 0.32 32.84 -27.70
C THR A 3 -0.51 31.58 -27.89
N ALA A 4 -0.08 30.67 -28.78
CA ALA A 4 -0.79 29.40 -29.03
C ALA A 4 -0.62 28.43 -27.84
N ILE A 5 0.56 28.38 -27.23
CA ILE A 5 0.81 27.56 -26.02
C ILE A 5 0.00 28.12 -24.84
N LEU A 6 -0.01 29.43 -24.63
CA LEU A 6 -0.79 30.05 -23.56
C LEU A 6 -2.29 29.76 -23.72
N ALA A 7 -2.85 29.93 -24.92
CA ALA A 7 -4.26 29.65 -25.19
C ALA A 7 -4.60 28.16 -24.92
N ARG A 8 -3.73 27.24 -25.33
CA ARG A 8 -3.93 25.80 -25.08
C ARG A 8 -3.96 25.46 -23.59
N VAL A 9 -3.05 26.04 -22.79
CA VAL A 9 -3.04 25.85 -21.32
C VAL A 9 -4.28 26.44 -20.69
N GLU A 10 -4.70 27.60 -21.16
CA GLU A 10 -5.92 28.26 -20.71
C GLU A 10 -7.17 27.41 -20.98
N ASP A 11 -7.35 26.96 -22.22
CA ASP A 11 -8.46 26.09 -22.63
C ASP A 11 -8.46 24.77 -21.83
N PHE A 12 -7.27 24.21 -21.59
CA PHE A 12 -7.12 23.03 -20.76
C PHE A 12 -7.57 23.30 -19.32
N CYS A 13 -7.11 24.41 -18.71
CA CYS A 13 -7.49 24.78 -17.35
C CYS A 13 -9.01 24.99 -17.20
N ILE A 14 -9.64 25.63 -18.17
CA ILE A 14 -11.10 25.86 -18.18
C ILE A 14 -11.84 24.53 -18.34
N ARG A 15 -11.46 23.72 -19.32
CA ARG A 15 -12.11 22.42 -19.62
C ARG A 15 -12.03 21.44 -18.46
N GLU A 16 -10.89 21.39 -17.78
CA GLU A 16 -10.67 20.51 -16.63
C GLU A 16 -11.09 21.12 -15.28
N GLY A 17 -11.67 22.31 -15.29
CA GLY A 17 -12.14 23.01 -14.09
C GLY A 17 -11.01 23.36 -13.11
N LEU A 18 -9.78 23.60 -13.61
CA LEU A 18 -8.62 23.93 -12.78
C LEU A 18 -8.65 25.39 -12.36
N LEU A 19 -8.99 26.29 -13.29
CA LEU A 19 -9.08 27.73 -13.09
C LEU A 19 -10.44 28.22 -13.58
N GLN A 20 -11.07 29.05 -12.78
CA GLN A 20 -12.31 29.73 -13.09
C GLN A 20 -12.21 31.16 -12.55
N PRO A 21 -12.94 32.14 -13.13
CA PRO A 21 -13.01 33.49 -12.58
C PRO A 21 -13.37 33.47 -11.09
N GLY A 22 -12.48 33.99 -10.22
CA GLY A 22 -12.68 34.01 -8.79
C GLY A 22 -12.37 32.72 -8.02
N ALA A 23 -11.91 31.62 -8.70
CA ALA A 23 -11.53 30.39 -8.04
C ALA A 23 -10.38 29.67 -8.77
N PRO A 24 -9.26 29.28 -8.09
CA PRO A 24 -8.95 29.58 -6.67
C PRO A 24 -8.70 31.07 -6.44
N GLN A 25 -8.82 31.57 -5.22
CA GLN A 25 -8.44 32.94 -4.87
C GLN A 25 -6.94 33.06 -4.64
N HIS A 26 -6.35 32.08 -3.97
CA HIS A 26 -4.92 32.00 -3.66
C HIS A 26 -4.32 30.73 -4.25
N LEU A 27 -3.47 30.88 -5.27
CA LEU A 27 -2.80 29.79 -5.99
C LEU A 27 -1.29 29.81 -5.70
N ALA A 28 -0.71 28.68 -5.28
CA ALA A 28 0.72 28.50 -5.16
C ALA A 28 1.28 27.64 -6.29
N ALA A 29 2.32 28.08 -6.97
CA ALA A 29 3.09 27.30 -7.93
C ALA A 29 4.23 26.55 -7.21
N ALA A 30 4.30 25.22 -7.35
CA ALA A 30 5.42 24.45 -6.86
C ALA A 30 6.60 24.56 -7.83
N VAL A 31 7.68 25.22 -7.39
CA VAL A 31 8.84 25.57 -8.24
C VAL A 31 10.08 24.85 -7.75
N SER A 32 10.63 23.95 -8.58
CA SER A 32 11.90 23.23 -8.32
C SER A 32 13.13 23.93 -8.92
N GLY A 33 12.94 24.86 -9.83
CA GLY A 33 14.00 25.51 -10.62
C GLY A 33 14.17 24.91 -12.01
N GLY A 34 13.68 23.68 -12.28
CA GLY A 34 13.73 23.06 -13.59
C GLY A 34 12.75 23.68 -14.60
N ALA A 35 12.98 23.43 -15.90
CA ALA A 35 12.24 24.03 -17.02
C ALA A 35 10.73 23.95 -16.87
N ASP A 36 10.20 22.77 -16.54
CA ASP A 36 8.74 22.57 -16.40
C ASP A 36 8.16 23.47 -15.29
N SER A 37 8.86 23.58 -14.16
CA SER A 37 8.40 24.39 -13.03
C SER A 37 8.51 25.88 -13.28
N MET A 38 9.54 26.32 -14.01
CA MET A 38 9.68 27.72 -14.42
C MET A 38 8.64 28.08 -15.49
N ALA A 39 8.38 27.20 -16.45
CA ALA A 39 7.31 27.38 -17.42
C ALA A 39 5.93 27.48 -16.74
N LEU A 40 5.68 26.63 -15.71
CA LEU A 40 4.45 26.70 -14.92
C LEU A 40 4.28 28.08 -14.29
N LEU A 41 5.32 28.59 -13.62
CA LEU A 41 5.30 29.89 -12.96
C LEU A 41 5.00 31.04 -13.94
N LEU A 42 5.66 31.02 -15.11
CA LEU A 42 5.48 32.02 -16.17
C LEU A 42 4.04 32.01 -16.74
N LEU A 43 3.52 30.83 -17.05
CA LEU A 43 2.19 30.65 -17.62
C LEU A 43 1.10 31.05 -16.61
N LEU A 44 1.22 30.64 -15.36
CA LEU A 44 0.30 31.06 -14.32
C LEU A 44 0.33 32.56 -14.09
N ARG A 45 1.51 33.20 -14.11
CA ARG A 45 1.62 34.65 -14.01
C ARG A 45 0.89 35.38 -15.16
N GLN A 46 0.96 34.83 -16.37
CA GLN A 46 0.25 35.40 -17.54
C GLN A 46 -1.28 35.19 -17.46
N LEU A 47 -1.74 34.10 -16.89
CA LEU A 47 -3.15 33.80 -16.71
C LEU A 47 -3.80 34.54 -15.53
N GLN A 48 -2.99 35.03 -14.58
CA GLN A 48 -3.44 35.71 -13.36
C GLN A 48 -4.44 36.84 -13.62
N PRO A 49 -4.20 37.79 -14.55
CA PRO A 49 -5.14 38.90 -14.78
C PRO A 49 -6.53 38.44 -15.26
N ARG A 50 -6.58 37.31 -15.97
CA ARG A 50 -7.84 36.79 -16.52
C ARG A 50 -8.68 36.08 -15.49
N PHE A 51 -8.06 35.32 -14.57
CA PHE A 51 -8.78 34.53 -13.58
C PHE A 51 -8.89 35.19 -12.20
N GLY A 52 -8.10 36.23 -11.94
CA GLY A 52 -8.19 37.07 -10.74
C GLY A 52 -7.60 36.45 -9.47
N TYR A 53 -6.80 35.37 -9.56
CA TYR A 53 -6.18 34.80 -8.39
C TYR A 53 -4.92 35.56 -7.91
N THR A 54 -4.59 35.42 -6.64
CA THR A 54 -3.28 35.80 -6.11
C THR A 54 -2.32 34.67 -6.34
N LEU A 55 -1.15 34.92 -6.99
CA LEU A 55 -0.12 33.92 -7.26
C LEU A 55 1.03 34.04 -6.26
N SER A 56 1.41 32.91 -5.70
CA SER A 56 2.66 32.74 -4.93
C SER A 56 3.46 31.53 -5.46
N ALA A 57 4.69 31.39 -5.05
CA ALA A 57 5.54 30.25 -5.34
C ALA A 57 5.93 29.50 -4.08
N CYS A 58 6.15 28.20 -4.20
CA CYS A 58 6.63 27.32 -3.15
C CYS A 58 7.84 26.52 -3.66
N HIS A 59 8.94 26.56 -2.91
CA HIS A 59 10.12 25.72 -3.13
C HIS A 59 10.37 24.83 -1.91
N VAL A 60 10.78 23.56 -2.14
CA VAL A 60 11.15 22.63 -1.07
C VAL A 60 12.60 22.22 -1.26
N ASN A 61 13.48 22.70 -0.40
CA ASN A 61 14.86 22.27 -0.35
C ASN A 61 14.98 20.98 0.49
N HIS A 62 15.21 19.87 -0.19
CA HIS A 62 15.31 18.55 0.46
C HIS A 62 16.64 18.31 1.18
N GLY A 63 17.67 19.13 0.89
CA GLY A 63 19.01 18.97 1.43
C GLY A 63 19.79 17.74 0.94
N LEU A 64 19.19 16.86 0.12
CA LEU A 64 19.79 15.59 -0.30
C LEU A 64 21.04 15.75 -1.18
N ARG A 65 21.18 16.91 -1.85
CA ARG A 65 22.29 17.21 -2.77
C ARG A 65 23.27 18.25 -2.20
N GLY A 66 23.19 18.56 -0.90
CA GLY A 66 24.06 19.52 -0.26
C GLY A 66 24.10 20.86 -1.02
N GLN A 67 25.30 21.37 -1.36
CA GLN A 67 25.47 22.65 -2.03
C GLN A 67 24.71 22.83 -3.36
N SER A 68 24.40 21.73 -4.10
CA SER A 68 23.58 21.83 -5.30
C SER A 68 22.13 22.21 -4.97
N ALA A 69 21.57 21.68 -3.88
CA ALA A 69 20.23 22.05 -3.43
C ALA A 69 20.16 23.52 -3.00
N ASP A 70 21.22 24.03 -2.38
CA ASP A 70 21.29 25.45 -1.95
C ASP A 70 21.44 26.40 -3.15
N ARG A 71 22.18 25.97 -4.20
CA ARG A 71 22.26 26.72 -5.47
C ARG A 71 20.90 26.78 -6.19
N ASP A 72 20.17 25.67 -6.20
CA ASP A 72 18.83 25.60 -6.81
C ASP A 72 17.85 26.51 -6.05
N GLU A 73 17.90 26.52 -4.73
CA GLU A 73 17.12 27.44 -3.90
C GLU A 73 17.47 28.91 -4.19
N ALA A 74 18.76 29.25 -4.21
CA ALA A 74 19.20 30.62 -4.50
C ALA A 74 18.72 31.08 -5.90
N PHE A 75 18.78 30.20 -6.89
CA PHE A 75 18.24 30.45 -8.22
C PHE A 75 16.72 30.71 -8.19
N VAL A 76 15.94 29.85 -7.53
CA VAL A 76 14.49 30.03 -7.45
C VAL A 76 14.13 31.33 -6.71
N ARG A 77 14.85 31.69 -5.65
CA ARG A 77 14.67 32.98 -4.93
C ARG A 77 14.91 34.18 -5.84
N ALA A 78 16.00 34.14 -6.61
CA ALA A 78 16.34 35.26 -7.52
C ALA A 78 15.27 35.38 -8.63
N GLU A 79 14.83 34.28 -9.22
CA GLU A 79 13.84 34.31 -10.30
C GLU A 79 12.44 34.71 -9.81
N CYS A 80 12.00 34.23 -8.67
CA CYS A 80 10.73 34.67 -8.07
C CYS A 80 10.74 36.16 -7.73
N ALA A 81 11.86 36.66 -7.20
CA ALA A 81 12.04 38.11 -6.94
C ALA A 81 11.99 38.93 -8.26
N ARG A 82 12.71 38.48 -9.30
CA ARG A 82 12.70 39.11 -10.64
C ARG A 82 11.30 39.16 -11.26
N LEU A 83 10.52 38.10 -11.06
CA LEU A 83 9.15 37.98 -11.55
C LEU A 83 8.11 38.67 -10.68
N GLY A 84 8.49 39.16 -9.49
CA GLY A 84 7.60 39.81 -8.53
C GLY A 84 6.58 38.81 -7.91
N VAL A 85 6.96 37.53 -7.79
CA VAL A 85 6.09 36.48 -7.22
C VAL A 85 6.58 36.15 -5.80
N PRO A 86 5.73 36.30 -4.76
CA PRO A 86 6.10 35.93 -3.40
C PRO A 86 6.49 34.45 -3.31
N LEU A 87 7.61 34.14 -2.67
CA LEU A 87 8.14 32.80 -2.53
C LEU A 87 8.15 32.34 -1.07
N ARG A 88 7.60 31.16 -0.81
CA ARG A 88 7.80 30.40 0.43
C ARG A 88 8.78 29.27 0.18
N VAL A 89 9.85 29.21 0.96
CA VAL A 89 10.80 28.10 0.94
C VAL A 89 10.61 27.26 2.19
N PHE A 90 10.65 25.93 2.02
CA PHE A 90 10.62 24.96 3.09
C PHE A 90 11.91 24.15 3.06
N HIS A 91 12.53 23.96 4.22
CA HIS A 91 13.71 23.12 4.36
C HIS A 91 13.31 21.77 5.00
N ALA A 92 14.00 20.73 4.60
CA ALA A 92 13.74 19.38 5.13
C ALA A 92 13.79 19.33 6.66
N ALA A 93 14.75 20.05 7.28
CA ALA A 93 14.91 20.13 8.73
C ALA A 93 13.67 20.70 9.45
N GLU A 94 12.89 21.55 8.79
CA GLU A 94 11.66 22.15 9.34
C GLU A 94 10.45 21.22 9.22
N LEU A 95 10.47 20.25 8.26
CA LEU A 95 9.34 19.43 7.93
C LEU A 95 9.39 18.04 8.56
N ALA A 96 10.50 17.34 8.40
CA ALA A 96 10.74 16.03 8.99
C ALA A 96 12.23 15.64 8.89
N PRO A 97 12.81 15.00 9.93
CA PRO A 97 14.19 14.54 9.88
C PRO A 97 14.39 13.49 8.75
N PRO A 98 15.55 13.50 8.07
CA PRO A 98 15.84 12.51 7.04
C PRO A 98 16.01 11.12 7.68
N PRO A 99 15.41 10.06 7.09
CA PRO A 99 15.70 8.67 7.49
C PRO A 99 17.11 8.28 7.07
N ALA A 100 17.63 7.19 7.62
CA ALA A 100 18.98 6.67 7.30
C ALA A 100 19.21 6.46 5.78
N HIS A 101 18.16 6.20 5.02
CA HIS A 101 18.18 6.10 3.55
C HIS A 101 17.11 7.01 2.96
N ALA A 102 17.41 8.31 2.89
CA ALA A 102 16.55 9.30 2.28
C ALA A 102 16.60 9.18 0.74
N GLY A 103 15.48 8.85 0.11
CA GLY A 103 15.33 8.71 -1.34
C GLY A 103 14.17 9.55 -1.89
N GLU A 104 13.82 9.30 -3.16
CA GLU A 104 12.76 10.03 -3.88
C GLU A 104 11.40 9.99 -3.16
N ASP A 105 11.04 8.85 -2.56
CA ASP A 105 9.78 8.71 -1.81
C ASP A 105 9.74 9.60 -0.55
N TRP A 106 10.89 9.78 0.12
CA TRP A 106 10.98 10.69 1.25
C TRP A 106 10.88 12.15 0.80
N ALA A 107 11.62 12.54 -0.25
CA ALA A 107 11.53 13.87 -0.85
C ALA A 107 10.10 14.18 -1.33
N ARG A 108 9.40 13.19 -1.88
CA ARG A 108 8.00 13.31 -2.24
C ARG A 108 7.11 13.55 -1.02
N ARG A 109 7.28 12.79 0.08
CA ARG A 109 6.53 13.01 1.33
C ARG A 109 6.75 14.40 1.89
N LEU A 110 8.02 14.88 1.96
CA LEU A 110 8.33 16.24 2.40
C LEU A 110 7.60 17.30 1.60
N ARG A 111 7.57 17.14 0.27
CA ARG A 111 6.85 18.07 -0.62
C ARG A 111 5.37 18.15 -0.26
N TYR A 112 4.71 17.00 -0.02
CA TYR A 112 3.31 17.01 0.38
C TYR A 112 3.08 17.56 1.80
N THR A 113 4.04 17.39 2.72
CA THR A 113 3.99 18.04 4.05
C THR A 113 4.08 19.55 3.93
N ALA A 114 5.00 20.07 3.10
CA ALA A 114 5.08 21.50 2.80
C ALA A 114 3.76 22.04 2.19
N PHE A 115 3.18 21.29 1.27
CA PHE A 115 1.91 21.65 0.64
C PHE A 115 0.74 21.68 1.64
N ALA A 116 0.69 20.76 2.58
CA ALA A 116 -0.32 20.76 3.64
C ALA A 116 -0.18 21.97 4.56
N GLN A 117 1.05 22.40 4.87
CA GLN A 117 1.28 23.63 5.63
C GLN A 117 0.83 24.89 4.89
N LEU A 118 1.05 24.96 3.56
CA LEU A 118 0.55 26.07 2.73
C LEU A 118 -0.97 26.16 2.75
N GLN A 119 -1.67 25.03 2.67
CA GLN A 119 -3.14 25.00 2.78
C GLN A 119 -3.61 25.53 4.14
N GLY A 120 -2.94 25.16 5.25
CA GLY A 120 -3.21 25.70 6.57
C GLY A 120 -2.96 27.23 6.69
N GLN A 121 -2.21 27.81 5.74
CA GLN A 121 -1.93 29.25 5.64
C GLN A 121 -2.85 30.01 4.67
N GLY A 122 -3.91 29.38 4.17
CA GLY A 122 -4.91 30.00 3.32
C GLY A 122 -4.63 29.90 1.82
N ILE A 123 -3.78 28.97 1.37
CA ILE A 123 -3.60 28.65 -0.05
C ILE A 123 -4.71 27.66 -0.47
N ASP A 124 -5.56 28.06 -1.42
CA ASP A 124 -6.69 27.28 -1.89
C ASP A 124 -6.27 26.12 -2.81
N ALA A 125 -5.25 26.37 -3.65
CA ALA A 125 -4.78 25.41 -4.61
C ALA A 125 -3.26 25.48 -4.82
N ILE A 126 -2.67 24.33 -5.19
CA ILE A 126 -1.23 24.17 -5.46
C ILE A 126 -1.07 23.61 -6.86
N ALA A 127 -0.45 24.37 -7.75
CA ALA A 127 -0.13 23.96 -9.10
C ALA A 127 1.22 23.23 -9.13
N THR A 128 1.27 22.07 -9.79
CA THR A 128 2.49 21.28 -10.00
C THR A 128 2.77 21.11 -11.49
N ALA A 129 4.04 21.08 -11.86
CA ALA A 129 4.53 21.12 -13.23
C ALA A 129 4.58 19.75 -13.92
N HIS A 130 3.56 18.89 -13.72
CA HIS A 130 3.47 17.63 -14.46
C HIS A 130 3.08 17.88 -15.92
N THR A 131 3.77 17.22 -16.84
CA THR A 131 3.64 17.39 -18.29
C THR A 131 3.02 16.16 -18.98
N ALA A 132 2.82 16.24 -20.28
CA ALA A 132 2.39 15.10 -21.11
C ALA A 132 3.43 13.96 -21.09
N ASN A 133 4.73 14.27 -20.93
CA ASN A 133 5.76 13.24 -20.77
C ASN A 133 5.56 12.46 -19.47
N ASP A 134 5.23 13.13 -18.37
CA ASP A 134 4.92 12.45 -17.09
C ASP A 134 3.66 11.58 -17.20
N GLN A 135 2.67 12.01 -17.99
CA GLN A 135 1.49 11.20 -18.31
C GLN A 135 1.88 9.92 -19.04
N ALA A 136 2.71 10.05 -20.11
CA ALA A 136 3.18 8.91 -20.90
C ALA A 136 4.02 7.94 -20.06
N GLU A 137 4.97 8.44 -19.25
CA GLU A 137 5.76 7.65 -18.33
C GLU A 137 4.86 6.87 -17.35
N THR A 138 3.85 7.55 -16.77
CA THR A 138 2.92 6.96 -15.81
C THR A 138 2.04 5.88 -16.44
N LEU A 139 1.53 6.13 -17.66
CA LEU A 139 0.74 5.16 -18.40
C LEU A 139 1.54 3.91 -18.69
N LEU A 140 2.73 4.04 -19.27
CA LEU A 140 3.60 2.91 -19.62
C LEU A 140 3.96 2.08 -18.39
N LEU A 141 4.31 2.75 -17.28
CA LEU A 141 4.63 2.08 -16.02
C LEU A 141 3.44 1.28 -15.46
N ARG A 142 2.22 1.83 -15.56
CA ARG A 142 1.00 1.17 -15.11
C ARG A 142 0.61 0.02 -16.03
N LEU A 143 0.72 0.17 -17.34
CA LEU A 143 0.50 -0.90 -18.31
C LEU A 143 1.44 -2.08 -18.08
N ALA A 144 2.73 -1.81 -17.85
CA ALA A 144 3.73 -2.84 -17.55
C ALA A 144 3.45 -3.62 -16.23
N ARG A 145 2.71 -3.03 -15.30
CA ARG A 145 2.31 -3.66 -14.03
C ARG A 145 0.95 -4.35 -14.08
N GLY A 146 0.23 -4.22 -15.18
CA GLY A 146 -1.17 -4.58 -15.31
C GLY A 146 -2.07 -3.49 -14.73
N THR A 147 -2.89 -2.85 -15.56
CA THR A 147 -3.82 -1.82 -15.12
C THR A 147 -5.11 -1.88 -15.91
N GLY A 148 -6.23 -1.65 -15.21
CA GLY A 148 -7.51 -1.40 -15.83
C GLY A 148 -7.67 0.05 -16.30
N LEU A 149 -8.89 0.39 -16.71
CA LEU A 149 -9.26 1.69 -17.28
C LEU A 149 -8.98 2.85 -16.29
N HIS A 150 -9.27 2.63 -15.00
CA HIS A 150 -8.99 3.60 -13.94
C HIS A 150 -7.52 4.02 -13.88
N GLY A 151 -6.61 3.06 -13.89
CA GLY A 151 -5.18 3.36 -13.88
C GLY A 151 -4.67 3.89 -15.21
N ALA A 152 -5.25 3.47 -16.36
CA ALA A 152 -4.91 3.99 -17.68
C ALA A 152 -5.26 5.49 -17.83
N GLY A 153 -6.17 6.03 -17.01
CA GLY A 153 -6.44 7.47 -16.91
C GLY A 153 -5.25 8.31 -16.44
N GLY A 154 -4.14 7.70 -16.05
CA GLY A 154 -2.88 8.37 -15.74
C GLY A 154 -2.96 9.35 -14.56
N ILE A 155 -2.26 10.47 -14.69
CA ILE A 155 -2.24 11.56 -13.72
C ILE A 155 -3.48 12.42 -13.91
N ARG A 156 -4.30 12.58 -12.88
CA ARG A 156 -5.50 13.42 -12.94
C ARG A 156 -5.14 14.91 -13.00
N PRO A 157 -5.77 15.73 -13.86
CA PRO A 157 -5.54 17.16 -13.92
C PRO A 157 -5.75 17.86 -12.57
N ARG A 158 -6.78 17.41 -11.82
CA ARG A 158 -7.09 17.88 -10.47
C ARG A 158 -7.19 16.70 -9.50
N ARG A 159 -6.60 16.87 -8.30
CA ARG A 159 -6.77 15.95 -7.19
C ARG A 159 -6.84 16.74 -5.88
N GLY A 160 -8.04 16.96 -5.38
CA GLY A 160 -8.26 17.87 -4.25
C GLY A 160 -7.81 19.28 -4.60
N CYS A 161 -6.90 19.84 -3.82
CA CYS A 161 -6.29 21.15 -4.04
C CYS A 161 -5.14 21.15 -5.07
N TYR A 162 -4.67 20.00 -5.52
CA TYR A 162 -3.54 19.92 -6.44
C TYR A 162 -4.01 20.03 -7.89
N LEU A 163 -3.45 21.02 -8.61
CA LEU A 163 -3.73 21.33 -10.01
C LEU A 163 -2.51 20.99 -10.87
N ARG A 164 -2.71 20.58 -12.13
CA ARG A 164 -1.66 20.23 -13.07
C ARG A 164 -1.90 20.85 -14.43
N PRO A 165 -1.70 22.17 -14.55
CA PRO A 165 -2.03 22.91 -15.76
C PRO A 165 -1.24 22.50 -16.99
N LEU A 166 -0.02 21.92 -16.80
CA LEU A 166 0.90 21.58 -17.90
C LEU A 166 0.72 20.17 -18.45
N LEU A 167 -0.27 19.39 -18.01
CA LEU A 167 -0.49 18.04 -18.57
C LEU A 167 -0.80 18.04 -20.07
N CYS A 168 -1.23 19.18 -20.64
CA CYS A 168 -1.45 19.37 -22.07
C CYS A 168 -0.18 19.74 -22.86
N LEU A 169 0.96 19.96 -22.20
CA LEU A 169 2.23 20.34 -22.81
C LEU A 169 3.25 19.22 -22.70
N SER A 170 4.06 19.04 -23.75
CA SER A 170 5.29 18.24 -23.68
C SER A 170 6.40 19.03 -22.98
N ARG A 171 7.45 18.29 -22.54
CA ARG A 171 8.67 18.91 -21.98
C ARG A 171 9.38 19.82 -22.95
N ALA A 172 9.42 19.46 -24.24
CA ALA A 172 9.99 20.33 -25.29
C ALA A 172 9.23 21.67 -25.39
N GLU A 173 7.92 21.66 -25.20
CA GLU A 173 7.09 22.88 -25.19
C GLU A 173 7.28 23.73 -23.94
N THR A 174 7.46 23.11 -22.75
CA THR A 174 7.79 23.88 -21.54
C THR A 174 9.15 24.56 -21.64
N GLU A 175 10.15 23.88 -22.20
CA GLU A 175 11.45 24.50 -22.51
C GLU A 175 11.31 25.61 -23.55
N ALA A 176 10.48 25.44 -24.59
CA ALA A 176 10.21 26.49 -25.58
C ALA A 176 9.59 27.73 -24.94
N VAL A 177 8.66 27.57 -23.96
CA VAL A 177 8.11 28.67 -23.17
C VAL A 177 9.21 29.42 -22.43
N CYS A 178 10.10 28.71 -21.75
CA CYS A 178 11.21 29.32 -21.02
C CYS A 178 12.15 30.07 -21.98
N ARG A 179 12.56 29.46 -23.10
CA ARG A 179 13.43 30.08 -24.11
C ARG A 179 12.82 31.35 -24.70
N ALA A 180 11.53 31.30 -25.07
CA ALA A 180 10.83 32.45 -25.63
C ALA A 180 10.65 33.62 -24.64
N ALA A 181 10.67 33.32 -23.32
CA ALA A 181 10.61 34.31 -22.26
C ALA A 181 12.00 34.78 -21.77
N GLY A 182 13.11 34.24 -22.32
CA GLY A 182 14.45 34.48 -21.80
C GLY A 182 14.63 33.99 -20.35
N GLN A 183 13.84 32.99 -19.96
CA GLN A 183 13.85 32.45 -18.60
C GLN A 183 14.88 31.34 -18.48
N PRO A 184 15.93 31.50 -17.67
CA PRO A 184 16.86 30.42 -17.36
C PRO A 184 16.19 29.35 -16.47
N TRP A 185 16.75 28.14 -16.46
CA TRP A 185 16.37 27.06 -15.59
C TRP A 185 17.57 26.21 -15.18
N VAL A 186 17.42 25.44 -14.09
CA VAL A 186 18.43 24.51 -13.60
C VAL A 186 18.18 23.11 -14.20
N THR A 187 19.24 22.46 -14.68
CA THR A 187 19.20 21.06 -15.10
C THR A 187 19.65 20.17 -13.94
N ASP A 188 18.83 19.20 -13.56
CA ASP A 188 19.13 18.27 -12.49
C ASP A 188 19.93 17.08 -13.02
N GLU A 189 21.20 17.00 -12.64
CA GLU A 189 22.13 15.92 -13.06
C GLU A 189 21.69 14.52 -12.58
N THR A 190 20.84 14.43 -11.54
CA THR A 190 20.35 13.13 -11.04
C THR A 190 19.28 12.51 -11.94
N ASN A 191 18.74 13.25 -12.89
CA ASN A 191 17.80 12.72 -13.89
C ASN A 191 18.47 11.75 -14.90
N ASP A 192 19.79 11.71 -14.97
CA ASP A 192 20.54 10.93 -15.97
C ASP A 192 20.83 9.48 -15.55
N THR A 193 20.37 9.04 -14.36
CA THR A 193 20.60 7.67 -13.89
C THR A 193 19.44 6.76 -14.23
N ASP A 194 19.70 5.60 -14.85
CA ASP A 194 18.70 4.55 -15.17
C ASP A 194 18.34 3.64 -13.98
N ALA A 195 18.74 4.03 -12.75
CA ALA A 195 18.46 3.26 -11.56
C ALA A 195 16.95 3.06 -11.32
N TYR A 196 16.13 4.04 -11.70
CA TYR A 196 14.69 4.01 -11.51
C TYR A 196 13.94 3.61 -12.78
N ALA A 197 12.89 2.79 -12.63
CA ALA A 197 12.05 2.35 -13.76
C ALA A 197 11.50 3.52 -14.60
N ARG A 198 11.21 4.65 -13.96
CA ARG A 198 10.70 5.85 -14.61
C ARG A 198 11.76 6.49 -15.52
N ASN A 199 13.02 6.55 -15.08
CA ASN A 199 14.11 7.08 -15.88
C ASN A 199 14.38 6.18 -17.11
N ARG A 200 14.33 4.85 -16.95
CA ARG A 200 14.43 3.92 -18.08
C ARG A 200 13.35 4.15 -19.14
N LEU A 201 12.09 4.39 -18.72
CA LEU A 201 11.02 4.73 -19.66
C LEU A 201 11.30 6.05 -20.39
N ARG A 202 11.79 7.05 -19.68
CA ARG A 202 12.16 8.36 -20.22
C ARG A 202 13.30 8.30 -21.22
N HIS A 203 14.36 7.54 -20.92
CA HIS A 203 15.58 7.51 -21.73
C HIS A 203 15.55 6.48 -22.86
N SER A 204 14.70 5.44 -22.75
CA SER A 204 14.67 4.35 -23.73
C SER A 204 13.31 4.19 -24.40
N ALA A 205 12.24 3.97 -23.65
CA ALA A 205 10.95 3.62 -24.24
C ALA A 205 10.26 4.80 -24.96
N LEU A 206 10.24 5.98 -24.35
CA LEU A 206 9.63 7.16 -24.98
C LEU A 206 10.37 7.59 -26.23
N PRO A 207 11.70 7.73 -26.26
CA PRO A 207 12.43 8.04 -27.50
C PRO A 207 12.21 7.02 -28.60
N ALA A 208 12.12 5.70 -28.26
CA ALA A 208 11.81 4.67 -29.24
C ALA A 208 10.41 4.83 -29.84
N LEU A 209 9.42 5.20 -29.05
CA LEU A 209 8.06 5.51 -29.53
C LEU A 209 8.03 6.80 -30.37
N GLU A 210 8.76 7.84 -29.97
CA GLU A 210 8.85 9.10 -30.69
C GLU A 210 9.58 8.94 -32.04
N SER A 211 10.54 8.02 -32.12
CA SER A 211 11.18 7.68 -33.41
C SER A 211 10.20 7.04 -34.39
N THR A 212 9.18 6.35 -33.90
CA THR A 212 8.10 5.76 -34.71
C THR A 212 7.04 6.79 -35.06
N ASN A 213 6.73 7.68 -34.15
CA ASN A 213 5.75 8.77 -34.33
C ASN A 213 6.10 9.95 -33.42
N ALA A 214 6.50 11.07 -34.02
CA ALA A 214 6.89 12.28 -33.29
C ALA A 214 5.80 12.81 -32.32
N ALA A 215 4.52 12.46 -32.54
CA ALA A 215 3.43 12.80 -31.64
C ALA A 215 3.13 11.71 -30.58
N ALA A 216 4.03 10.74 -30.35
CA ALA A 216 3.78 9.61 -29.46
C ALA A 216 3.39 10.06 -28.05
N VAL A 217 4.15 10.99 -27.46
CA VAL A 217 3.87 11.52 -26.11
C VAL A 217 2.48 12.14 -26.03
N GLN A 218 2.12 13.00 -27.00
CA GLN A 218 0.79 13.63 -27.05
C GLN A 218 -0.33 12.61 -27.28
N ASN A 219 -0.06 11.56 -28.08
CA ASN A 219 -1.02 10.49 -28.32
C ASN A 219 -1.28 9.68 -27.05
N LEU A 220 -0.23 9.35 -26.30
CA LEU A 220 -0.35 8.67 -24.98
C LEU A 220 -1.09 9.54 -23.96
N ALA A 221 -0.79 10.83 -23.90
CA ALA A 221 -1.49 11.76 -23.02
C ALA A 221 -3.01 11.87 -23.39
N ARG A 222 -3.33 11.97 -24.69
CA ARG A 222 -4.73 11.95 -25.16
C ARG A 222 -5.44 10.63 -24.86
N PHE A 223 -4.73 9.51 -24.93
CA PHE A 223 -5.29 8.23 -24.53
C PHE A 223 -5.65 8.24 -23.03
N CYS A 224 -4.77 8.76 -22.16
CA CYS A 224 -5.07 8.92 -20.74
C CYS A 224 -6.31 9.77 -20.48
N GLU A 225 -6.48 10.89 -21.22
CA GLU A 225 -7.69 11.74 -21.10
C GLU A 225 -8.95 10.96 -21.48
N LYS A 226 -8.91 10.21 -22.59
CA LYS A 226 -10.05 9.38 -23.03
C LYS A 226 -10.37 8.28 -22.02
N ALA A 227 -9.33 7.59 -21.52
CA ALA A 227 -9.48 6.55 -20.49
C ALA A 227 -10.08 7.13 -19.20
N ALA A 228 -9.61 8.30 -18.77
CA ALA A 228 -10.11 8.97 -17.59
C ALA A 228 -11.62 9.38 -17.75
N ARG A 229 -12.01 9.83 -18.93
CA ARG A 229 -13.42 10.18 -19.23
C ARG A 229 -14.31 8.95 -19.27
N ALA A 230 -13.85 7.85 -19.87
CA ALA A 230 -14.57 6.59 -19.89
C ALA A 230 -14.73 6.01 -18.48
N ASP A 231 -13.67 6.03 -17.68
CA ASP A 231 -13.68 5.63 -16.27
C ASP A 231 -14.69 6.45 -15.44
N ALA A 232 -14.69 7.78 -15.62
CA ALA A 232 -15.66 8.66 -14.94
C ALA A 232 -17.12 8.38 -15.36
N TYR A 233 -17.36 8.08 -16.63
CA TYR A 233 -18.68 7.72 -17.14
C TYR A 233 -19.16 6.41 -16.51
N LEU A 234 -18.31 5.37 -16.49
CA LEU A 234 -18.60 4.09 -15.85
C LEU A 234 -18.82 4.25 -14.34
N ALA A 235 -17.98 5.02 -13.67
CA ALA A 235 -18.13 5.30 -12.23
C ALA A 235 -19.44 6.00 -11.91
N ALA A 236 -19.88 6.98 -12.74
CA ALA A 236 -21.16 7.64 -12.59
C ALA A 236 -22.34 6.68 -12.82
N GLY A 237 -22.25 5.80 -13.81
CA GLY A 237 -23.24 4.74 -14.05
C GLY A 237 -23.30 3.74 -12.89
N ALA A 238 -22.14 3.30 -12.39
CA ALA A 238 -22.03 2.40 -11.24
C ALA A 238 -22.64 3.01 -9.97
N ALA A 239 -22.39 4.29 -9.73
CA ALA A 239 -22.98 5.01 -8.60
C ALA A 239 -24.51 5.08 -8.69
N LYS A 240 -25.05 5.33 -9.89
CA LYS A 240 -26.50 5.30 -10.15
C LYS A 240 -27.09 3.91 -9.93
N LEU A 241 -26.42 2.87 -10.41
CA LEU A 241 -26.83 1.47 -10.20
C LEU A 241 -26.89 1.14 -8.71
N LEU A 242 -25.83 1.45 -7.95
CA LEU A 242 -25.78 1.21 -6.51
C LEU A 242 -26.82 2.01 -5.75
N ALA A 243 -27.07 3.25 -6.14
CA ALA A 243 -28.12 4.08 -5.54
C ALA A 243 -29.52 3.51 -5.79
N ALA A 244 -29.81 3.08 -7.03
CA ALA A 244 -31.09 2.47 -7.40
C ALA A 244 -31.31 1.11 -6.72
N ALA A 245 -30.25 0.31 -6.58
CA ALA A 245 -30.32 -0.99 -5.92
C ALA A 245 -30.31 -0.92 -4.39
N ARG A 246 -29.99 0.24 -3.80
CA ARG A 246 -29.88 0.42 -2.34
C ARG A 246 -31.16 0.09 -1.62
N LEU A 247 -31.08 -0.80 -0.63
CA LEU A 247 -32.21 -1.12 0.24
C LEU A 247 -32.20 -0.23 1.48
N PRO A 248 -33.38 0.16 2.00
CA PRO A 248 -33.48 0.90 3.25
C PRO A 248 -32.98 0.03 4.42
N GLY A 249 -32.33 0.64 5.39
CA GLY A 249 -31.82 -0.04 6.58
C GLY A 249 -30.51 0.56 7.11
N ALA A 250 -30.14 0.20 8.33
CA ALA A 250 -28.91 0.68 8.97
C ALA A 250 -27.65 0.10 8.30
N GLU A 251 -27.72 -1.17 7.91
CA GLU A 251 -26.59 -1.84 7.21
C GLU A 251 -26.67 -1.65 5.70
N PRO A 252 -25.47 -1.55 5.04
CA PRO A 252 -25.41 -1.45 3.60
C PRO A 252 -25.91 -2.74 2.91
N ALA A 253 -27.02 -2.61 2.16
CA ALA A 253 -27.60 -3.71 1.38
C ALA A 253 -28.10 -3.24 0.01
N TRP A 254 -28.02 -4.11 -1.00
CA TRP A 254 -28.44 -3.83 -2.38
C TRP A 254 -29.28 -4.98 -2.94
N GLN A 255 -30.30 -4.64 -3.72
CA GLN A 255 -31.20 -5.60 -4.37
C GLN A 255 -30.43 -6.37 -5.46
N LEU A 256 -30.34 -7.69 -5.33
CA LEU A 256 -29.61 -8.57 -6.27
C LEU A 256 -30.18 -8.51 -7.68
N ALA A 257 -31.48 -8.48 -7.85
CA ALA A 257 -32.12 -8.46 -9.17
C ALA A 257 -31.66 -7.29 -10.05
N LEU A 258 -31.49 -6.10 -9.47
CA LEU A 258 -30.98 -4.93 -10.20
C LEU A 258 -29.49 -5.04 -10.52
N LEU A 259 -28.70 -5.61 -9.60
CA LEU A 259 -27.28 -5.85 -9.84
C LEU A 259 -27.04 -6.92 -10.91
N GLN A 260 -27.85 -7.98 -10.90
CA GLN A 260 -27.78 -9.09 -11.89
C GLN A 260 -28.23 -8.67 -13.28
N ALA A 261 -29.19 -7.74 -13.37
CA ALA A 261 -29.68 -7.20 -14.65
C ALA A 261 -28.74 -6.15 -15.28
N ALA A 262 -27.74 -5.67 -14.54
CA ALA A 262 -26.82 -4.64 -15.03
C ALA A 262 -25.84 -5.20 -16.07
N ASP A 263 -25.33 -4.33 -16.94
CA ASP A 263 -24.19 -4.64 -17.82
C ASP A 263 -23.02 -5.18 -17.00
N PRO A 264 -22.34 -6.25 -17.46
CA PRO A 264 -21.23 -6.87 -16.71
C PRO A 264 -20.10 -5.91 -16.31
N LEU A 265 -19.74 -4.98 -17.20
CA LEU A 265 -18.68 -3.99 -16.92
C LEU A 265 -19.15 -2.96 -15.89
N LEU A 266 -20.42 -2.57 -15.95
CA LEU A 266 -21.02 -1.65 -14.99
C LEU A 266 -21.14 -2.29 -13.60
N LEU A 267 -21.55 -3.57 -13.54
CA LEU A 267 -21.56 -4.34 -12.30
C LEU A 267 -20.16 -4.43 -11.68
N GLU A 268 -19.17 -4.79 -12.49
CA GLU A 268 -17.77 -4.87 -12.03
C GLU A 268 -17.28 -3.54 -11.47
N THR A 269 -17.55 -2.43 -12.18
CA THR A 269 -17.21 -1.08 -11.71
C THR A 269 -17.93 -0.72 -10.40
N ALA A 270 -19.20 -1.10 -10.26
CA ALA A 270 -19.98 -0.88 -9.06
C ALA A 270 -19.39 -1.67 -7.86
N LEU A 271 -19.13 -2.95 -8.06
CA LEU A 271 -18.56 -3.80 -7.01
C LEU A 271 -17.12 -3.40 -6.65
N HIS A 272 -16.32 -2.98 -7.64
CA HIS A 272 -15.00 -2.39 -7.39
C HIS A 272 -15.10 -1.18 -6.44
N SER A 273 -16.08 -0.31 -6.64
CA SER A 273 -16.27 0.87 -5.78
C SER A 273 -16.66 0.53 -4.34
N LEU A 274 -17.28 -0.64 -4.10
CA LEU A 274 -17.59 -1.14 -2.77
C LEU A 274 -16.38 -1.81 -2.08
N VAL A 275 -15.50 -2.43 -2.87
CA VAL A 275 -14.30 -3.11 -2.37
C VAL A 275 -13.18 -2.12 -2.03
N ALA A 276 -12.96 -1.12 -2.88
CA ALA A 276 -11.84 -0.17 -2.80
C ALA A 276 -11.68 0.56 -1.45
N PRO A 277 -12.75 1.02 -0.76
CA PRO A 277 -12.64 1.65 0.56
C PRO A 277 -12.23 0.72 1.69
N VAL A 278 -12.44 -0.59 1.51
CA VAL A 278 -12.26 -1.59 2.57
C VAL A 278 -10.89 -2.24 2.49
N ARG A 279 -10.40 -2.44 1.27
CA ARG A 279 -9.14 -3.12 0.97
C ARG A 279 -8.60 -2.60 -0.36
N ASP A 280 -7.28 -2.72 -0.56
CA ASP A 280 -6.72 -2.57 -1.91
C ASP A 280 -7.53 -3.46 -2.86
N ALA A 281 -8.18 -2.82 -3.85
CA ALA A 281 -9.12 -3.48 -4.76
C ALA A 281 -8.36 -4.38 -5.74
N GLU A 282 -7.81 -5.49 -5.22
CA GLU A 282 -7.24 -6.54 -6.05
C GLU A 282 -8.37 -7.12 -6.93
N GLU A 283 -8.12 -7.21 -8.22
CA GLU A 283 -9.02 -7.78 -9.24
C GLU A 283 -9.71 -9.07 -8.78
N LYS A 284 -8.97 -9.93 -8.07
CA LYS A 284 -9.45 -11.19 -7.50
C LYS A 284 -10.72 -11.03 -6.63
N TYR A 285 -10.77 -10.02 -5.76
CA TYR A 285 -11.92 -9.85 -4.85
C TYR A 285 -13.14 -9.30 -5.59
N VAL A 286 -12.92 -8.45 -6.57
CA VAL A 286 -13.99 -7.94 -7.44
C VAL A 286 -14.60 -9.07 -8.23
N GLN A 287 -13.80 -9.96 -8.84
CA GLN A 287 -14.27 -11.11 -9.59
C GLN A 287 -15.02 -12.12 -8.71
N LEU A 288 -14.53 -12.41 -7.51
CA LEU A 288 -15.23 -13.26 -6.55
C LEU A 288 -16.59 -12.66 -6.18
N LEU A 289 -16.67 -11.36 -5.95
CA LEU A 289 -17.92 -10.68 -5.61
C LEU A 289 -18.89 -10.66 -6.80
N CYS A 290 -18.40 -10.46 -8.02
CA CYS A 290 -19.18 -10.61 -9.25
C CYS A 290 -19.79 -12.02 -9.38
N ALA A 291 -19.00 -13.05 -9.09
CA ALA A 291 -19.49 -14.44 -9.13
C ALA A 291 -20.61 -14.68 -8.12
N VAL A 292 -20.43 -14.24 -6.87
CA VAL A 292 -21.44 -14.36 -5.80
C VAL A 292 -22.72 -13.59 -6.13
N VAL A 293 -22.62 -12.38 -6.69
CA VAL A 293 -23.79 -11.61 -7.14
C VAL A 293 -24.52 -12.34 -8.27
N ARG A 294 -23.80 -12.83 -9.29
CA ARG A 294 -24.40 -13.58 -10.41
C ARG A 294 -25.10 -14.86 -9.95
N GLN A 295 -24.49 -15.58 -9.01
CA GLN A 295 -25.05 -16.81 -8.43
C GLN A 295 -26.26 -16.52 -7.51
N GLY A 296 -26.36 -15.31 -6.95
CA GLY A 296 -27.44 -14.92 -6.02
C GLY A 296 -27.26 -15.48 -4.61
N SER A 297 -26.16 -16.19 -4.33
CA SER A 297 -25.86 -16.77 -3.02
C SER A 297 -24.36 -16.91 -2.80
N GLY A 298 -23.95 -16.89 -1.52
CA GLY A 298 -22.54 -17.02 -1.13
C GLY A 298 -22.00 -15.79 -0.40
N ALA A 299 -20.71 -15.85 -0.04
CA ALA A 299 -20.07 -14.78 0.71
C ALA A 299 -18.63 -14.57 0.25
N VAL A 300 -18.15 -13.32 0.31
CA VAL A 300 -16.76 -12.93 0.05
C VAL A 300 -16.23 -12.16 1.26
N GLN A 301 -15.20 -12.71 1.91
CA GLN A 301 -14.49 -12.05 3.01
C GLN A 301 -13.42 -11.13 2.43
N LEU A 302 -13.53 -9.82 2.69
CA LEU A 302 -12.53 -8.84 2.24
C LEU A 302 -11.43 -8.63 3.28
N THR A 303 -11.84 -8.47 4.55
CA THR A 303 -10.93 -8.31 5.70
C THR A 303 -11.44 -9.14 6.86
N GLY A 304 -10.71 -9.18 7.98
CA GLY A 304 -11.20 -9.85 9.20
C GLY A 304 -12.52 -9.28 9.74
N GLN A 305 -12.90 -8.07 9.33
CA GLN A 305 -14.07 -7.37 9.85
C GLN A 305 -15.18 -7.15 8.82
N VAL A 306 -14.87 -7.19 7.51
CA VAL A 306 -15.84 -6.87 6.46
C VAL A 306 -15.98 -8.03 5.50
N ARG A 307 -17.23 -8.47 5.32
CA ARG A 307 -17.62 -9.42 4.28
C ARG A 307 -18.86 -8.95 3.52
N PHE A 308 -19.01 -9.45 2.32
CA PHE A 308 -20.22 -9.31 1.53
C PHE A 308 -20.91 -10.65 1.42
N CYS A 309 -22.22 -10.70 1.69
CA CYS A 309 -23.04 -11.88 1.62
C CYS A 309 -24.18 -11.66 0.64
N ALA A 310 -24.36 -12.57 -0.33
CA ALA A 310 -25.52 -12.61 -1.19
C ALA A 310 -26.49 -13.68 -0.70
N GLY A 311 -27.77 -13.36 -0.63
CA GLY A 311 -28.84 -14.25 -0.22
C GLY A 311 -30.14 -13.50 -0.01
N ASN A 312 -31.27 -14.20 -0.03
CA ASN A 312 -32.60 -13.63 0.17
C ASN A 312 -32.90 -12.42 -0.73
N GLY A 313 -32.43 -12.44 -1.98
CA GLY A 313 -32.62 -11.37 -2.95
C GLY A 313 -31.79 -10.11 -2.74
N CYS A 314 -30.84 -10.10 -1.82
CA CYS A 314 -29.99 -8.95 -1.56
C CYS A 314 -28.50 -9.30 -1.41
N LEU A 315 -27.62 -8.35 -1.76
CA LEU A 315 -26.22 -8.30 -1.40
C LEU A 315 -26.09 -7.43 -0.15
N ARG A 316 -25.50 -7.93 0.93
CA ARG A 316 -25.27 -7.20 2.18
C ARG A 316 -23.79 -7.05 2.44
N GLN A 317 -23.40 -5.86 2.91
CA GLN A 317 -22.10 -5.65 3.53
C GLN A 317 -22.26 -5.82 5.03
N GLU A 318 -21.61 -6.81 5.59
CA GLU A 318 -21.64 -7.10 7.02
C GLU A 318 -20.31 -6.67 7.64
N THR A 319 -20.41 -5.89 8.72
CA THR A 319 -19.26 -5.64 9.61
C THR A 319 -19.30 -6.69 10.69
N LEU A 320 -18.41 -7.66 10.60
CA LEU A 320 -18.27 -8.63 11.66
C LEU A 320 -17.77 -7.91 12.91
N PRO A 321 -18.35 -8.19 14.09
CA PRO A 321 -17.77 -7.68 15.32
C PRO A 321 -16.31 -8.09 15.32
N GLN A 322 -15.44 -7.14 15.60
CA GLN A 322 -14.06 -7.47 15.94
C GLN A 322 -14.19 -8.52 17.03
N ALA A 323 -13.67 -9.73 16.77
CA ALA A 323 -13.61 -10.73 17.83
C ALA A 323 -13.00 -9.98 19.01
N LEU A 324 -13.82 -9.58 19.94
CA LEU A 324 -13.34 -8.99 21.18
C LEU A 324 -12.26 -9.95 21.61
N PRO A 325 -11.04 -9.50 21.90
CA PRO A 325 -10.08 -10.37 22.54
C PRO A 325 -10.87 -10.96 23.69
N GLN A 326 -11.17 -12.27 23.62
CA GLN A 326 -11.90 -12.95 24.69
C GLN A 326 -11.24 -12.46 25.94
N GLN A 327 -12.05 -11.89 26.86
CA GLN A 327 -11.53 -11.24 28.06
C GLN A 327 -10.45 -12.16 28.60
N PRO A 328 -9.28 -11.66 28.94
CA PRO A 328 -8.17 -12.52 29.31
C PRO A 328 -8.64 -13.37 30.49
N GLU A 329 -8.85 -14.66 30.26
CA GLU A 329 -8.62 -15.62 31.32
C GLU A 329 -7.29 -15.17 31.93
N ASN A 330 -7.16 -15.10 33.24
CA ASN A 330 -5.98 -14.63 34.00
C ASN A 330 -4.67 -15.38 33.66
N LEU A 331 -4.54 -15.89 32.44
CA LEU A 331 -3.38 -16.59 31.94
C LEU A 331 -2.38 -15.60 31.31
N PRO A 332 -1.11 -15.71 31.62
CA PRO A 332 -0.09 -14.83 31.12
C PRO A 332 0.01 -14.94 29.57
N PRO A 333 0.31 -13.83 28.86
CA PRO A 333 0.42 -13.80 27.40
C PRO A 333 1.60 -14.64 26.87
N GLN A 334 2.55 -14.97 27.75
CA GLN A 334 3.70 -15.84 27.50
C GLN A 334 4.10 -16.52 28.80
N LEU A 335 4.53 -17.78 28.71
CA LEU A 335 5.04 -18.56 29.80
C LEU A 335 6.53 -18.83 29.56
N PRO A 336 7.43 -18.58 30.55
CA PRO A 336 8.81 -19.09 30.48
C PRO A 336 8.76 -20.61 30.33
N PHE A 337 9.52 -21.12 29.36
CA PHE A 337 9.55 -22.54 29.11
C PHE A 337 10.61 -23.22 30.00
N LEU A 338 10.15 -23.96 30.98
CA LEU A 338 10.95 -24.68 31.95
C LEU A 338 10.41 -26.12 32.11
N PRO A 339 10.68 -27.02 31.15
CA PRO A 339 10.06 -28.35 31.15
C PRO A 339 10.41 -29.19 32.37
N GLU A 340 11.56 -28.97 32.99
CA GLU A 340 12.00 -29.67 34.22
C GLU A 340 11.15 -29.28 35.46
N LYS A 341 10.56 -28.08 35.46
CA LYS A 341 9.78 -27.54 36.59
C LYS A 341 8.29 -27.51 36.32
N GLN A 342 7.91 -27.50 35.07
CA GLN A 342 6.51 -27.33 34.67
C GLN A 342 6.20 -28.20 33.44
N PRO A 343 5.91 -29.51 33.68
CA PRO A 343 5.66 -30.45 32.60
C PRO A 343 4.31 -30.21 31.91
N GLU A 344 3.39 -29.48 32.52
CA GLU A 344 2.10 -29.12 31.94
C GLU A 344 1.99 -27.60 31.80
N PHE A 345 1.36 -27.16 30.74
CA PHE A 345 1.11 -25.73 30.49
C PHE A 345 -0.30 -25.48 29.96
N ARG A 346 -0.82 -24.29 30.27
CA ARG A 346 -2.08 -23.78 29.71
C ARG A 346 -1.81 -22.41 29.09
N LEU A 347 -2.32 -22.19 27.88
CA LEU A 347 -2.21 -20.94 27.14
C LEU A 347 -3.59 -20.37 26.79
N ARG A 348 -3.61 -19.09 26.42
CA ARG A 348 -4.84 -18.42 25.99
C ARG A 348 -5.49 -19.16 24.82
N GLY A 349 -6.82 -19.12 24.75
CA GLY A 349 -7.59 -19.80 23.71
C GLY A 349 -7.95 -21.25 24.03
N GLY A 350 -7.85 -21.67 25.33
CA GLY A 350 -8.21 -23.01 25.78
C GLY A 350 -7.20 -24.08 25.39
N TRP A 351 -5.96 -23.72 25.15
CA TRP A 351 -4.90 -24.66 24.87
C TRP A 351 -4.29 -25.23 26.16
N LYS A 352 -4.22 -26.54 26.24
CA LYS A 352 -3.44 -27.27 27.25
C LYS A 352 -2.37 -28.10 26.55
N GLY A 353 -1.25 -28.31 27.21
CA GLY A 353 -0.18 -29.10 26.63
C GLY A 353 0.79 -29.64 27.67
N THR A 354 1.63 -30.56 27.21
CA THR A 354 2.65 -31.21 27.99
C THR A 354 4.03 -31.00 27.38
N ALA A 355 5.04 -30.88 28.25
CA ALA A 355 6.42 -30.80 27.90
C ALA A 355 7.21 -31.87 28.69
N GLU A 356 7.57 -32.93 28.04
CA GLU A 356 8.27 -34.08 28.69
C GLU A 356 9.73 -34.15 28.26
N LEU A 357 10.61 -34.35 29.23
CA LEU A 357 12.01 -34.67 28.96
C LEU A 357 12.24 -36.18 29.09
N LEU A 358 12.48 -36.79 27.95
CA LEU A 358 12.70 -38.22 27.82
C LEU A 358 14.21 -38.47 27.74
N ARG A 359 14.70 -39.43 28.55
CA ARG A 359 16.11 -39.92 28.44
C ARG A 359 16.17 -40.82 27.20
N ALA A 360 17.14 -40.57 26.33
CA ALA A 360 17.35 -41.39 25.15
C ALA A 360 18.05 -42.70 25.53
N ASP A 361 17.28 -43.76 25.80
CA ASP A 361 17.81 -45.13 25.88
C ASP A 361 17.65 -45.75 24.48
N PHE A 362 18.75 -45.81 23.74
CA PHE A 362 18.80 -45.86 22.28
C PHE A 362 18.46 -47.21 21.64
N GLU A 363 18.33 -48.31 22.38
CA GLU A 363 18.24 -49.64 21.74
C GLU A 363 16.82 -50.18 21.49
N GLU A 364 15.77 -49.71 22.15
CA GLU A 364 14.44 -50.29 21.99
C GLU A 364 13.34 -49.42 21.36
N LYS A 365 13.51 -48.09 21.20
CA LYS A 365 12.42 -47.20 20.87
C LYS A 365 12.41 -46.59 19.45
N ILE A 366 13.48 -46.66 18.68
CA ILE A 366 13.52 -46.03 17.34
C ILE A 366 12.89 -46.91 16.25
N GLN A 367 12.75 -48.22 16.44
CA GLN A 367 12.19 -49.12 15.41
C GLN A 367 10.66 -49.08 15.28
N VAL A 368 9.93 -48.45 16.22
CA VAL A 368 8.45 -48.52 16.25
C VAL A 368 7.78 -47.12 16.18
N VAL A 369 8.51 -46.01 16.04
CA VAL A 369 7.91 -44.69 16.05
C VAL A 369 7.53 -44.27 14.63
N HIS A 370 6.24 -44.18 14.34
CA HIS A 370 5.72 -43.62 13.09
C HIS A 370 6.29 -42.20 12.86
N LYS A 371 6.60 -41.86 11.61
CA LYS A 371 7.11 -40.52 11.19
C LYS A 371 6.32 -39.32 11.76
N LYS A 372 5.07 -39.52 12.19
CA LYS A 372 4.23 -38.49 12.83
C LYS A 372 4.69 -38.12 14.24
N ASP A 373 5.22 -39.08 15.01
CA ASP A 373 5.62 -38.85 16.42
C ASP A 373 6.98 -38.14 16.55
N LEU A 374 7.79 -38.16 15.48
CA LEU A 374 9.10 -37.47 15.46
C LEU A 374 8.95 -35.94 15.30
N LYS A 375 7.86 -35.46 14.78
CA LYS A 375 7.66 -33.99 14.57
C LYS A 375 7.65 -33.21 15.88
N ASN A 376 7.10 -33.79 16.93
CA ASN A 376 6.98 -33.16 18.25
C ASN A 376 8.17 -33.43 19.18
N ARG A 377 9.30 -33.94 18.65
CA ARG A 377 10.49 -34.27 19.41
C ARG A 377 11.72 -33.50 18.94
N ALA A 378 12.52 -33.02 19.88
CA ALA A 378 13.75 -32.29 19.61
C ALA A 378 14.86 -32.64 20.58
N ASP A 379 16.09 -32.41 20.17
CA ASP A 379 17.27 -32.50 21.05
C ASP A 379 17.27 -31.33 22.05
N TYR A 380 17.00 -31.61 23.32
CA TYR A 380 16.89 -30.58 24.35
C TYR A 380 18.24 -29.91 24.65
N ALA A 381 19.36 -30.65 24.62
CA ALA A 381 20.67 -30.05 24.83
C ALA A 381 21.02 -29.07 23.70
N ARG A 382 20.67 -29.39 22.46
CA ARG A 382 20.86 -28.49 21.32
C ARG A 382 20.02 -27.24 21.43
N ILE A 383 18.75 -27.36 21.83
CA ILE A 383 17.87 -26.20 22.06
C ILE A 383 18.48 -25.27 23.12
N THR A 384 18.85 -25.81 24.28
CA THR A 384 19.37 -25.01 25.41
C THR A 384 20.78 -24.43 25.16
N THR A 385 21.54 -25.03 24.28
CA THR A 385 22.85 -24.49 23.85
C THR A 385 22.69 -23.32 22.88
N LEU A 386 21.76 -23.41 21.96
CA LEU A 386 21.55 -22.38 20.91
C LEU A 386 20.66 -21.22 21.36
N TYR A 387 19.75 -21.45 22.31
CA TYR A 387 18.72 -20.50 22.71
C TYR A 387 18.68 -20.34 24.23
N THR A 388 18.90 -19.12 24.70
CA THR A 388 19.00 -18.81 26.13
C THR A 388 17.69 -18.38 26.79
N SER A 389 16.69 -17.99 25.98
CA SER A 389 15.39 -17.49 26.46
C SER A 389 14.25 -18.18 25.71
N LEU A 390 13.69 -19.21 26.32
CA LEU A 390 12.61 -20.00 25.75
C LEU A 390 11.26 -19.60 26.35
N VAL A 391 10.28 -19.32 25.52
CA VAL A 391 8.92 -18.96 25.93
C VAL A 391 7.89 -19.71 25.10
N LEU A 392 6.83 -20.17 25.77
CA LEU A 392 5.61 -20.63 25.13
C LEU A 392 4.64 -19.44 24.99
N ARG A 393 4.22 -19.16 23.77
CA ARG A 393 3.34 -18.03 23.44
C ARG A 393 2.59 -18.22 22.14
N ALA A 394 1.60 -17.38 21.89
CA ALA A 394 1.04 -17.20 20.55
C ALA A 394 1.96 -16.34 19.65
N ARG A 395 1.64 -16.25 18.36
CA ARG A 395 2.43 -15.49 17.38
C ARG A 395 2.52 -14.00 17.71
N GLN A 396 3.65 -13.40 17.30
CA GLN A 396 3.90 -11.95 17.36
C GLN A 396 4.34 -11.41 16.00
N PRO A 397 4.17 -10.10 15.76
CA PRO A 397 4.72 -9.46 14.55
C PRO A 397 6.24 -9.64 14.46
N GLY A 398 6.72 -10.04 13.28
CA GLY A 398 8.15 -10.27 13.05
C GLY A 398 8.61 -11.72 13.24
N ASP A 399 7.77 -12.62 13.74
CA ASP A 399 8.10 -14.03 13.93
C ASP A 399 8.52 -14.71 12.62
N ARG A 400 9.55 -15.54 12.74
CA ARG A 400 10.11 -16.32 11.63
C ARG A 400 10.20 -17.80 12.02
N PHE A 401 9.93 -18.66 11.04
CA PHE A 401 9.99 -20.11 11.21
C PHE A 401 10.79 -20.77 10.09
N ARG A 402 11.60 -21.77 10.43
CA ARG A 402 12.33 -22.60 9.48
C ARG A 402 11.81 -24.05 9.57
N PRO A 403 10.83 -24.43 8.73
CA PRO A 403 10.26 -25.76 8.76
C PRO A 403 11.31 -26.82 8.47
N ALA A 404 11.22 -27.99 9.14
CA ALA A 404 12.10 -29.12 8.89
C ALA A 404 12.12 -29.54 7.41
N GLY A 405 13.31 -29.83 6.88
CA GLY A 405 13.52 -30.32 5.51
C GLY A 405 13.43 -29.25 4.40
N ARG A 406 13.28 -27.95 4.72
CA ARG A 406 13.23 -26.89 3.71
C ARG A 406 14.38 -25.86 3.78
N GLY A 407 15.24 -25.92 4.79
CA GLY A 407 16.49 -25.16 4.93
C GLY A 407 16.39 -23.63 4.97
N LEU A 408 15.24 -23.01 4.61
CA LEU A 408 15.05 -21.57 4.52
C LEU A 408 14.09 -21.05 5.59
N SER A 409 14.52 -20.02 6.32
CA SER A 409 13.69 -19.29 7.27
C SER A 409 12.76 -18.32 6.53
N LYS A 410 11.48 -18.32 6.86
CA LYS A 410 10.47 -17.42 6.30
C LYS A 410 9.60 -16.75 7.39
N PRO A 411 8.94 -15.63 7.11
CA PRO A 411 7.98 -15.05 8.03
C PRO A 411 6.91 -16.07 8.41
N LEU A 412 6.64 -16.23 9.71
CA LEU A 412 5.68 -17.21 10.24
C LEU A 412 4.30 -17.05 9.61
N ARG A 413 3.82 -15.81 9.42
CA ARG A 413 2.53 -15.51 8.76
C ARG A 413 2.45 -16.12 7.34
N LYS A 414 3.53 -15.99 6.56
CA LYS A 414 3.59 -16.55 5.19
C LYS A 414 3.55 -18.07 5.24
N TRP A 415 4.31 -18.66 6.18
CA TRP A 415 4.32 -20.11 6.37
C TRP A 415 2.94 -20.65 6.79
N MET A 416 2.25 -20.00 7.76
CA MET A 416 0.90 -20.41 8.19
C MET A 416 -0.12 -20.38 7.04
N ASN A 417 0.01 -19.45 6.09
CA ASN A 417 -0.83 -19.42 4.89
C ASN A 417 -0.55 -20.61 3.96
N GLU A 418 0.72 -20.94 3.75
CA GLU A 418 1.14 -22.06 2.90
C GLU A 418 0.82 -23.42 3.54
N ALA A 419 0.88 -23.53 4.85
CA ALA A 419 0.54 -24.73 5.62
C ALA A 419 -0.98 -24.92 5.81
N GLY A 420 -1.80 -23.93 5.39
CA GLY A 420 -3.25 -24.02 5.50
C GLY A 420 -3.79 -23.88 6.93
N VAL A 421 -3.03 -23.28 7.85
CA VAL A 421 -3.49 -23.08 9.23
C VAL A 421 -4.75 -22.20 9.22
N PRO A 422 -5.88 -22.65 9.82
CA PRO A 422 -7.12 -21.87 9.87
C PRO A 422 -6.92 -20.49 10.50
N ASN A 423 -7.55 -19.46 9.95
CA ASN A 423 -7.38 -18.07 10.43
C ASN A 423 -7.73 -17.91 11.90
N GLU A 424 -8.75 -18.62 12.36
CA GLU A 424 -9.27 -18.56 13.72
C GLU A 424 -8.26 -19.07 14.79
N LEU A 425 -7.39 -20.01 14.40
CA LEU A 425 -6.40 -20.59 15.28
C LEU A 425 -5.07 -19.83 15.31
N ARG A 426 -4.79 -18.99 14.31
CA ARG A 426 -3.46 -18.39 14.14
C ARG A 426 -3.01 -17.48 15.28
N ASP A 427 -3.96 -16.82 15.94
CA ASP A 427 -3.68 -15.87 17.02
C ASP A 427 -3.59 -16.52 18.41
N THR A 428 -3.95 -17.81 18.49
CA THR A 428 -3.94 -18.57 19.76
C THR A 428 -3.04 -19.81 19.71
N LEU A 429 -2.60 -20.22 18.51
CA LEU A 429 -1.80 -21.43 18.30
C LEU A 429 -0.54 -21.40 19.15
N PRO A 430 -0.27 -22.44 19.97
CA PRO A 430 0.94 -22.53 20.79
C PRO A 430 2.22 -22.62 19.95
N LEU A 431 3.18 -21.80 20.32
CA LEU A 431 4.52 -21.75 19.73
C LEU A 431 5.56 -21.80 20.84
N LEU A 432 6.66 -22.54 20.63
CA LEU A 432 7.89 -22.36 21.39
C LEU A 432 8.78 -21.37 20.64
N ALA A 433 9.19 -20.31 21.30
CA ALA A 433 9.94 -19.21 20.69
C ALA A 433 11.16 -18.79 21.51
N SER A 434 12.18 -18.30 20.82
CA SER A 434 13.27 -17.52 21.39
C SER A 434 13.37 -16.19 20.63
N GLY A 435 12.97 -15.08 21.29
CA GLY A 435 12.79 -13.81 20.61
C GLY A 435 11.78 -13.91 19.46
N SER A 436 12.19 -13.57 18.22
CA SER A 436 11.39 -13.70 17.02
C SER A 436 11.57 -15.02 16.27
N GLU A 437 12.43 -15.90 16.73
CA GLU A 437 12.66 -17.20 16.11
C GLU A 437 11.74 -18.26 16.73
N ILE A 438 10.98 -18.93 15.88
CA ILE A 438 10.05 -19.98 16.29
C ILE A 438 10.73 -21.33 16.16
N LEU A 439 10.77 -22.06 17.27
CA LEU A 439 11.44 -23.34 17.39
C LEU A 439 10.48 -24.52 17.26
N TRP A 440 9.22 -24.32 17.64
CA TRP A 440 8.16 -25.33 17.51
C TRP A 440 6.80 -24.66 17.25
N VAL A 441 6.00 -25.33 16.43
CA VAL A 441 4.62 -24.94 16.11
C VAL A 441 3.72 -26.13 16.39
N CYS A 442 2.68 -25.93 17.21
CA CYS A 442 1.70 -26.96 17.53
C CYS A 442 1.09 -27.57 16.26
N GLY A 443 1.04 -28.89 16.15
CA GLY A 443 0.55 -29.62 15.00
C GLY A 443 1.51 -29.78 13.82
N GLU A 444 2.57 -28.95 13.75
CA GLU A 444 3.58 -29.01 12.68
C GLU A 444 4.92 -29.57 13.14
N GLY A 445 5.35 -29.24 14.37
CA GLY A 445 6.56 -29.75 14.97
C GLY A 445 7.70 -28.77 15.06
N PHE A 446 8.92 -29.29 15.33
CA PHE A 446 10.11 -28.49 15.56
C PHE A 446 10.76 -27.97 14.28
N ALA A 447 11.49 -26.85 14.44
CA ALA A 447 12.26 -26.22 13.37
C ALA A 447 13.39 -27.11 12.87
N ASP A 448 13.85 -26.83 11.64
CA ASP A 448 14.96 -27.54 10.99
C ASP A 448 16.24 -27.46 11.82
N GLY A 449 16.94 -28.60 11.93
CA GLY A 449 18.18 -28.73 12.71
C GLY A 449 18.01 -29.04 14.21
N LEU A 450 16.74 -29.12 14.70
CA LEU A 450 16.48 -29.45 16.13
C LEU A 450 16.05 -30.91 16.35
N ALA A 451 15.88 -31.69 15.29
CA ALA A 451 15.55 -33.10 15.42
C ALA A 451 16.60 -33.87 16.24
N PRO A 452 16.16 -34.85 17.09
CA PRO A 452 17.09 -35.69 17.83
C PRO A 452 17.87 -36.61 16.90
N ASP A 453 19.10 -36.90 17.25
CA ASP A 453 19.99 -37.82 16.55
C ASP A 453 20.61 -38.88 17.52
N THR A 454 21.58 -39.68 17.04
CA THR A 454 22.21 -40.75 17.82
C THR A 454 23.05 -40.25 19.00
N GLU A 455 23.39 -38.97 19.05
CA GLU A 455 24.15 -38.35 20.14
C GLU A 455 23.26 -37.68 21.18
N SER A 456 21.98 -37.54 20.91
CA SER A 456 21.01 -36.88 21.79
C SER A 456 20.83 -37.68 23.09
N ARG A 457 21.11 -37.05 24.25
CA ARG A 457 20.93 -37.65 25.57
C ARG A 457 19.55 -37.34 26.19
N TRP A 458 18.99 -36.18 25.88
CA TRP A 458 17.68 -35.73 26.34
C TRP A 458 16.83 -35.28 25.17
N ILE A 459 15.65 -35.87 25.05
CA ILE A 459 14.68 -35.54 24.01
C ILE A 459 13.55 -34.79 24.65
N LEU A 460 13.30 -33.57 24.17
CA LEU A 460 12.11 -32.80 24.48
C LEU A 460 10.94 -33.28 23.61
N HIS A 461 9.86 -33.71 24.24
CA HIS A 461 8.56 -33.98 23.60
C HIS A 461 7.59 -32.89 23.99
N LEU A 462 7.02 -32.19 23.00
CA LEU A 462 6.03 -31.15 23.16
C LEU A 462 4.74 -31.55 22.46
N ASP A 463 3.62 -31.48 23.17
CA ASP A 463 2.29 -31.64 22.59
C ASP A 463 1.30 -30.65 23.18
N ALA A 464 0.28 -30.25 22.38
CA ALA A 464 -0.77 -29.36 22.84
C ALA A 464 -2.07 -29.59 22.06
N GLU A 465 -3.18 -29.49 22.77
CA GLU A 465 -4.53 -29.66 22.24
C GLU A 465 -5.49 -28.60 22.82
N ILE A 466 -6.62 -28.39 22.14
CA ILE A 466 -7.67 -27.51 22.63
C ILE A 466 -8.55 -28.27 23.61
N GLU A 467 -8.73 -27.73 24.83
CA GLU A 467 -9.57 -28.26 25.88
C GLU A 467 -11.05 -28.24 25.43
N THR A 468 -11.68 -29.41 25.36
CA THR A 468 -13.10 -29.53 24.97
C THR A 468 -14.03 -29.12 26.11
N GLN A 469 -15.23 -28.59 25.76
CA GLN A 469 -16.19 -28.10 26.80
C GLN A 469 -16.65 -29.19 27.77
N GLU A 470 -16.59 -30.46 27.41
CA GLU A 470 -16.95 -31.58 28.29
C GLU A 470 -15.97 -31.79 29.46
N GLU A 471 -14.69 -31.45 29.26
CA GLU A 471 -13.67 -31.58 30.33
C GLU A 471 -13.75 -30.46 31.37
N LYS A 472 -14.20 -29.25 30.97
CA LYS A 472 -14.43 -28.12 31.93
C LYS A 472 -15.49 -28.41 32.97
N THR A 473 -16.47 -29.23 32.65
CA THR A 473 -17.59 -29.53 33.57
C THR A 473 -17.18 -30.54 34.66
N ASN A 474 -16.19 -31.37 34.42
CA ASN A 474 -15.74 -32.38 35.37
C ASN A 474 -14.72 -31.87 36.44
N GLU A 475 -14.04 -30.74 36.18
CA GLU A 475 -13.09 -30.14 37.14
C GLU A 475 -13.79 -29.32 38.24
N TYR A 476 -15.00 -28.81 37.99
CA TYR A 476 -15.82 -28.09 38.99
C TYR A 476 -16.69 -29.03 39.86
N ALA A 477 -16.63 -30.33 39.61
CA ALA A 477 -17.41 -31.34 40.33
C ALA A 477 -16.55 -32.23 41.27
N ARG A 478 -15.28 -31.91 41.51
CA ARG A 478 -14.43 -32.58 42.49
C ARG A 478 -13.94 -31.66 43.59
#